data_081530c8fc8991286a60bb7c4a5ef6ab
#
_entry.id   081530c8fc8991286a60bb7c4a5ef6ab
#
_cell.length_a   1.000
_cell.length_b   1.000
_cell.length_c   1.000
_cell.angle_alpha   90.00
_cell.angle_beta   90.00
_cell.angle_gamma   90.00
#
_symmetry.space_group_name_H-M   'P 1'
#
loop_
_entity.id
_entity.type
_entity.pdbx_description
1 polymer ?
#
loop_
_entity_poly.entity_id
_entity_poly.type
_entity_poly.pdbx_seq_one_letter_code
_entity_poly.pdbx_strand_id
1 'polypeptide(L)'
;MSFQRKSVAVDGLTTGYLEAGQGDPVVLLHGGEFGASAELGWERVIDTLAERYHVLAPDMLGFGRSAKVVDFTDGRGMRIRHIARFCEVLDVRAAHFVGNSMGAINLLVDATSEAPVLPARSLVALCGGGTIQRNEHAAALYDYDATLDGMRRIVTALFADPSYPADDEYVRRRYESSIAPGAWESLAAARFRRPGLEPPPPPSATRPYDRVDVPTLIVEGERDKLLPPGWAAEIAGQIAGATSAVVAAAGHCPQIEQPAAVTELLLDFFTDVPQRKVPA
;
A
#
# COMPACT_ATOMS: atom_id res chain seq x y z
N MET A 1 10.60 -16.76 9.87
CA MET A 1 9.68 -16.21 8.83
C MET A 1 8.97 -17.39 8.19
N SER A 2 7.64 -17.42 8.28
CA SER A 2 6.82 -18.53 7.76
C SER A 2 6.32 -18.31 6.33
N PHE A 3 6.47 -17.11 5.78
CA PHE A 3 6.02 -16.82 4.42
C PHE A 3 6.94 -17.38 3.33
N GLN A 4 6.35 -17.74 2.22
CA GLN A 4 7.04 -18.17 1.00
C GLN A 4 7.12 -17.02 -0.01
N ARG A 5 8.29 -16.89 -0.68
CA ARG A 5 8.44 -15.99 -1.83
C ARG A 5 8.06 -16.75 -3.09
N LYS A 6 6.97 -16.31 -3.72
CA LYS A 6 6.43 -16.91 -4.94
C LYS A 6 6.42 -15.93 -6.11
N SER A 7 6.15 -16.43 -7.28
CA SER A 7 5.87 -15.61 -8.47
C SER A 7 4.84 -16.31 -9.35
N VAL A 8 4.05 -15.50 -10.04
CA VAL A 8 3.03 -15.94 -10.99
C VAL A 8 3.03 -15.02 -12.21
N ALA A 9 2.66 -15.54 -13.37
CA ALA A 9 2.44 -14.72 -14.55
C ALA A 9 0.99 -14.20 -14.54
N VAL A 10 0.84 -12.89 -14.58
CA VAL A 10 -0.45 -12.19 -14.68
C VAL A 10 -0.45 -11.43 -15.99
N ASP A 11 -1.27 -11.84 -16.95
CA ASP A 11 -1.34 -11.28 -18.31
C ASP A 11 0.06 -11.16 -18.98
N GLY A 12 0.92 -12.17 -18.79
CA GLY A 12 2.27 -12.23 -19.33
C GLY A 12 3.32 -11.45 -18.53
N LEU A 13 2.93 -10.75 -17.47
CA LEU A 13 3.84 -10.01 -16.60
C LEU A 13 4.16 -10.85 -15.36
N THR A 14 5.45 -10.95 -15.00
CA THR A 14 5.86 -11.59 -13.74
C THR A 14 5.38 -10.75 -12.56
N THR A 15 4.68 -11.39 -11.62
CA THR A 15 4.26 -10.81 -10.34
C THR A 15 4.89 -11.60 -9.21
N GLY A 16 5.85 -10.99 -8.52
CA GLY A 16 6.40 -11.53 -7.27
C GLY A 16 5.41 -11.29 -6.13
N TYR A 17 5.30 -12.25 -5.22
CA TYR A 17 4.46 -12.08 -4.03
C TYR A 17 4.96 -12.92 -2.86
N LEU A 18 4.51 -12.55 -1.66
CA LEU A 18 4.66 -13.36 -0.46
C LEU A 18 3.34 -14.08 -0.19
N GLU A 19 3.43 -15.31 0.28
CA GLU A 19 2.27 -16.11 0.65
C GLU A 19 2.51 -16.84 1.98
N ALA A 20 1.51 -16.80 2.86
CA ALA A 20 1.55 -17.50 4.14
C ALA A 20 0.14 -17.84 4.64
N GLY A 21 0.04 -18.87 5.48
CA GLY A 21 -1.20 -19.24 6.15
C GLY A 21 -2.23 -19.90 5.25
N GLN A 22 -3.42 -20.06 5.78
CA GLN A 22 -4.61 -20.62 5.14
C GLN A 22 -5.86 -19.96 5.71
N GLY A 23 -7.01 -20.10 5.05
CA GLY A 23 -8.27 -19.51 5.48
C GLY A 23 -8.76 -18.41 4.56
N ASP A 24 -9.51 -17.44 5.10
CA ASP A 24 -10.02 -16.31 4.33
C ASP A 24 -8.87 -15.45 3.78
N PRO A 25 -8.94 -15.01 2.50
CA PRO A 25 -7.84 -14.26 1.91
C PRO A 25 -7.68 -12.85 2.48
N VAL A 26 -6.43 -12.46 2.74
CA VAL A 26 -6.00 -11.09 3.03
C VAL A 26 -4.95 -10.67 2.00
N VAL A 27 -5.21 -9.59 1.28
CA VAL A 27 -4.28 -9.02 0.29
C VAL A 27 -3.64 -7.76 0.83
N LEU A 28 -2.30 -7.73 0.92
CA LEU A 28 -1.52 -6.63 1.49
C LEU A 28 -0.81 -5.84 0.39
N LEU A 29 -1.13 -4.54 0.24
CA LEU A 29 -0.56 -3.65 -0.78
C LEU A 29 0.41 -2.65 -0.13
N HIS A 30 1.67 -2.69 -0.53
CA HIS A 30 2.75 -1.86 0.02
C HIS A 30 2.70 -0.39 -0.45
N GLY A 31 3.54 0.47 0.11
CA GLY A 31 3.72 1.87 -0.25
C GLY A 31 4.35 2.08 -1.64
N GLY A 32 4.49 3.34 -2.05
CA GLY A 32 4.95 3.70 -3.39
C GLY A 32 6.29 4.43 -3.44
N GLU A 33 7.00 4.50 -2.32
CA GLU A 33 8.30 5.12 -2.25
C GLU A 33 9.39 4.27 -2.93
N PHE A 34 10.50 4.91 -3.32
CA PHE A 34 11.66 4.17 -3.82
C PHE A 34 12.13 3.14 -2.79
N GLY A 35 12.41 1.93 -3.25
CA GLY A 35 12.82 0.82 -2.41
C GLY A 35 11.68 0.07 -1.72
N ALA A 36 10.42 0.45 -1.93
CA ALA A 36 9.28 -0.31 -1.42
C ALA A 36 9.17 -1.70 -2.05
N SER A 37 8.70 -2.65 -1.29
CA SER A 37 8.34 -4.00 -1.73
C SER A 37 7.35 -4.62 -0.74
N ALA A 38 6.70 -5.70 -1.14
CA ALA A 38 5.83 -6.46 -0.25
C ALA A 38 6.57 -6.94 1.00
N GLU A 39 7.81 -7.41 0.85
CA GLU A 39 8.61 -7.91 1.97
C GLU A 39 8.93 -6.80 2.96
N LEU A 40 9.54 -5.69 2.49
CA LEU A 40 9.91 -4.57 3.35
C LEU A 40 8.71 -3.87 4.00
N GLY A 41 7.54 -3.95 3.35
CA GLY A 41 6.31 -3.37 3.87
C GLY A 41 5.57 -4.23 4.89
N TRP A 42 5.69 -5.57 4.80
CA TRP A 42 4.77 -6.47 5.50
C TRP A 42 5.43 -7.60 6.28
N GLU A 43 6.77 -7.81 6.19
CA GLU A 43 7.46 -8.93 6.84
C GLU A 43 7.20 -9.02 8.35
N ARG A 44 6.84 -7.90 9.01
CA ARG A 44 6.61 -7.86 10.46
C ARG A 44 5.20 -8.24 10.89
N VAL A 45 4.24 -8.27 9.97
CA VAL A 45 2.82 -8.55 10.28
C VAL A 45 2.32 -9.85 9.64
N ILE A 46 2.98 -10.34 8.58
CA ILE A 46 2.53 -11.52 7.83
C ILE A 46 2.39 -12.75 8.72
N ASP A 47 3.42 -13.04 9.55
CA ASP A 47 3.45 -14.28 10.34
C ASP A 47 2.25 -14.35 11.30
N THR A 48 1.91 -13.26 11.97
CA THR A 48 0.77 -13.23 12.89
C THR A 48 -0.57 -13.28 12.17
N LEU A 49 -0.72 -12.58 11.04
CA LEU A 49 -1.94 -12.69 10.23
C LEU A 49 -2.13 -14.10 9.66
N ALA A 50 -1.04 -14.76 9.29
CA ALA A 50 -1.05 -16.11 8.72
C ALA A 50 -1.49 -17.22 9.70
N GLU A 51 -1.57 -16.92 10.99
CA GLU A 51 -2.14 -17.86 11.97
C GLU A 51 -3.65 -18.09 11.75
N ARG A 52 -4.33 -17.15 11.09
CA ARG A 52 -5.80 -17.17 10.92
C ARG A 52 -6.27 -16.97 9.47
N TYR A 53 -5.43 -16.40 8.62
CA TYR A 53 -5.77 -15.97 7.26
C TYR A 53 -4.81 -16.52 6.21
N HIS A 54 -5.29 -16.64 4.98
CA HIS A 54 -4.43 -16.83 3.82
C HIS A 54 -3.92 -15.48 3.34
N VAL A 55 -2.67 -15.17 3.66
CA VAL A 55 -2.06 -13.86 3.39
C VAL A 55 -1.33 -13.86 2.06
N LEU A 56 -1.67 -12.91 1.21
CA LEU A 56 -1.06 -12.66 -0.10
C LEU A 56 -0.54 -11.23 -0.14
N ALA A 57 0.75 -11.03 -0.33
CA ALA A 57 1.35 -9.71 -0.42
C ALA A 57 2.11 -9.59 -1.76
N PRO A 58 1.46 -9.11 -2.84
CA PRO A 58 2.12 -8.89 -4.12
C PRO A 58 3.03 -7.67 -4.10
N ASP A 59 4.17 -7.79 -4.78
CA ASP A 59 4.91 -6.63 -5.25
C ASP A 59 4.11 -5.98 -6.39
N MET A 60 3.67 -4.73 -6.23
CA MET A 60 2.97 -4.04 -7.31
C MET A 60 3.88 -3.82 -8.52
N LEU A 61 3.30 -3.70 -9.73
CA LEU A 61 4.08 -3.44 -10.94
C LEU A 61 5.01 -2.21 -10.78
N GLY A 62 6.26 -2.37 -11.16
CA GLY A 62 7.33 -1.40 -10.96
C GLY A 62 8.17 -1.64 -9.70
N PHE A 63 7.75 -2.51 -8.79
CA PHE A 63 8.37 -2.72 -7.48
C PHE A 63 8.89 -4.14 -7.28
N GLY A 64 9.74 -4.33 -6.27
CA GLY A 64 10.21 -5.61 -5.76
C GLY A 64 10.61 -6.58 -6.85
N ARG A 65 10.03 -7.77 -6.85
CA ARG A 65 10.30 -8.86 -7.82
C ARG A 65 9.30 -8.90 -8.98
N SER A 66 8.37 -7.94 -9.04
CA SER A 66 7.42 -7.81 -10.14
C SER A 66 8.03 -7.10 -11.35
N ALA A 67 7.39 -7.27 -12.50
CA ALA A 67 7.79 -6.65 -13.77
C ALA A 67 7.92 -5.12 -13.64
N LYS A 68 8.98 -4.58 -14.23
CA LYS A 68 9.29 -3.15 -14.24
C LYS A 68 8.67 -2.51 -15.47
N VAL A 69 7.38 -2.19 -15.37
CA VAL A 69 6.58 -1.61 -16.46
C VAL A 69 6.02 -0.25 -16.04
N VAL A 70 5.81 0.61 -17.02
CA VAL A 70 5.31 1.97 -16.83
C VAL A 70 4.16 2.21 -17.79
N ASP A 71 3.05 2.70 -17.28
CA ASP A 71 1.98 3.29 -18.07
C ASP A 71 2.01 4.81 -17.84
N PHE A 72 2.34 5.57 -18.89
CA PHE A 72 2.43 7.02 -18.84
C PHE A 72 1.07 7.71 -18.88
N THR A 73 -0.01 6.98 -19.13
CA THR A 73 -1.37 7.51 -19.23
C THR A 73 -2.20 7.24 -18.00
N ASP A 74 -2.11 6.00 -17.46
CA ASP A 74 -2.90 5.57 -16.30
C ASP A 74 -2.11 4.57 -15.43
N GLY A 75 -0.95 4.97 -14.94
CA GLY A 75 -0.09 4.09 -14.14
C GLY A 75 -0.72 3.58 -12.84
N ARG A 76 -1.69 4.33 -12.28
CA ARG A 76 -2.44 3.89 -11.10
C ARG A 76 -3.47 2.84 -11.47
N GLY A 77 -4.31 3.11 -12.46
CA GLY A 77 -5.30 2.15 -12.93
C GLY A 77 -4.66 0.86 -13.45
N MET A 78 -3.50 0.95 -14.11
CA MET A 78 -2.72 -0.23 -14.49
C MET A 78 -2.42 -1.12 -13.26
N ARG A 79 -1.94 -0.56 -12.15
CA ARG A 79 -1.64 -1.32 -10.93
C ARG A 79 -2.90 -1.91 -10.31
N ILE A 80 -3.99 -1.15 -10.23
CA ILE A 80 -5.27 -1.62 -9.68
C ILE A 80 -5.80 -2.80 -10.51
N ARG A 81 -5.89 -2.66 -11.83
CA ARG A 81 -6.33 -3.74 -12.73
C ARG A 81 -5.42 -4.96 -12.64
N HIS A 82 -4.11 -4.75 -12.51
CA HIS A 82 -3.16 -5.85 -12.35
C HIS A 82 -3.38 -6.62 -11.04
N ILE A 83 -3.67 -5.94 -9.92
CA ILE A 83 -4.01 -6.60 -8.66
C ILE A 83 -5.33 -7.37 -8.78
N ALA A 84 -6.34 -6.82 -9.46
CA ALA A 84 -7.59 -7.55 -9.74
C ALA A 84 -7.32 -8.85 -10.53
N ARG A 85 -6.51 -8.77 -11.60
CA ARG A 85 -6.10 -9.94 -12.38
C ARG A 85 -5.25 -10.93 -11.58
N PHE A 86 -4.36 -10.45 -10.70
CA PHE A 86 -3.61 -11.29 -9.77
C PHE A 86 -4.56 -12.10 -8.86
N CYS A 87 -5.59 -11.45 -8.32
CA CYS A 87 -6.61 -12.13 -7.53
C CYS A 87 -7.34 -13.21 -8.34
N GLU A 88 -7.74 -12.90 -9.58
CA GLU A 88 -8.39 -13.87 -10.48
C GLU A 88 -7.48 -15.08 -10.79
N VAL A 89 -6.20 -14.84 -11.09
CA VAL A 89 -5.23 -15.92 -11.39
C VAL A 89 -5.03 -16.86 -10.18
N LEU A 90 -5.13 -16.34 -8.97
CA LEU A 90 -5.03 -17.11 -7.72
C LEU A 90 -6.39 -17.59 -7.18
N ASP A 91 -7.47 -17.45 -7.95
CA ASP A 91 -8.87 -17.78 -7.56
C ASP A 91 -9.32 -17.10 -6.25
N VAL A 92 -8.85 -15.88 -6.01
CA VAL A 92 -9.26 -15.03 -4.89
C VAL A 92 -10.49 -14.23 -5.31
N ARG A 93 -11.68 -14.68 -4.92
CA ARG A 93 -12.97 -14.09 -5.30
C ARG A 93 -13.51 -13.06 -4.31
N ALA A 94 -13.03 -13.06 -3.09
CA ALA A 94 -13.32 -12.08 -2.06
C ALA A 94 -12.18 -12.06 -1.06
N ALA A 95 -11.66 -10.88 -0.72
CA ALA A 95 -10.55 -10.73 0.22
C ALA A 95 -10.72 -9.50 1.12
N HIS A 96 -10.11 -9.53 2.30
CA HIS A 96 -9.79 -8.33 3.04
C HIS A 96 -8.58 -7.66 2.37
N PHE A 97 -8.70 -6.39 1.98
CA PHE A 97 -7.60 -5.64 1.41
C PHE A 97 -7.03 -4.67 2.44
N VAL A 98 -5.72 -4.71 2.61
CA VAL A 98 -4.98 -3.75 3.45
C VAL A 98 -3.95 -3.07 2.59
N GLY A 99 -3.97 -1.75 2.56
CA GLY A 99 -2.99 -0.96 1.82
C GLY A 99 -2.28 0.05 2.71
N ASN A 100 -0.98 0.25 2.49
CA ASN A 100 -0.24 1.35 3.09
C ASN A 100 0.07 2.40 2.01
N SER A 101 -0.08 3.69 2.34
CA SER A 101 0.32 4.81 1.48
C SER A 101 -0.27 4.69 0.06
N MET A 102 0.55 4.46 -0.97
CA MET A 102 0.09 4.23 -2.34
C MET A 102 -0.86 3.03 -2.44
N GLY A 103 -0.61 1.94 -1.69
CA GLY A 103 -1.51 0.80 -1.62
C GLY A 103 -2.89 1.21 -1.12
N ALA A 104 -2.95 1.98 -0.03
CA ALA A 104 -4.21 2.52 0.51
C ALA A 104 -4.93 3.44 -0.49
N ILE A 105 -4.17 4.33 -1.13
CA ILE A 105 -4.74 5.23 -2.16
C ILE A 105 -5.33 4.42 -3.32
N ASN A 106 -4.67 3.34 -3.76
CA ASN A 106 -5.18 2.49 -4.84
C ASN A 106 -6.50 1.82 -4.44
N LEU A 107 -6.61 1.32 -3.20
CA LEU A 107 -7.85 0.76 -2.67
C LEU A 107 -8.99 1.77 -2.66
N LEU A 108 -8.74 2.98 -2.14
CA LEU A 108 -9.76 4.04 -2.09
C LEU A 108 -10.14 4.56 -3.48
N VAL A 109 -9.19 4.59 -4.43
CA VAL A 109 -9.48 4.98 -5.83
C VAL A 109 -10.38 3.95 -6.50
N ASP A 110 -10.10 2.67 -6.32
CA ASP A 110 -10.95 1.60 -6.85
C ASP A 110 -12.34 1.64 -6.23
N ALA A 111 -12.42 1.65 -4.90
CA ALA A 111 -13.69 1.61 -4.17
C ALA A 111 -14.60 2.83 -4.44
N THR A 112 -14.03 3.98 -4.80
CA THR A 112 -14.78 5.19 -5.16
C THR A 112 -15.04 5.33 -6.65
N SER A 113 -14.57 4.40 -7.48
CA SER A 113 -14.82 4.38 -8.92
C SER A 113 -16.26 4.02 -9.25
N GLU A 114 -16.67 4.25 -10.50
CA GLU A 114 -18.00 3.83 -10.97
C GLU A 114 -18.15 2.32 -11.12
N ALA A 115 -17.02 1.63 -11.33
CA ALA A 115 -16.96 0.18 -11.48
C ALA A 115 -15.72 -0.36 -10.76
N PRO A 116 -15.78 -0.59 -9.44
CA PRO A 116 -14.70 -1.21 -8.69
C PRO A 116 -14.35 -2.59 -9.24
N VAL A 117 -13.06 -2.88 -9.37
CA VAL A 117 -12.58 -4.14 -9.97
C VAL A 117 -11.94 -5.08 -8.94
N LEU A 118 -11.54 -4.58 -7.77
CA LEU A 118 -10.97 -5.42 -6.73
C LEU A 118 -12.06 -6.24 -6.03
N PRO A 119 -11.86 -7.54 -5.80
CA PRO A 119 -12.83 -8.39 -5.09
C PRO A 119 -12.78 -8.11 -3.57
N ALA A 120 -13.06 -6.85 -3.18
CA ALA A 120 -12.95 -6.41 -1.81
C ALA A 120 -14.14 -6.88 -0.95
N ARG A 121 -13.83 -7.58 0.14
CA ARG A 121 -14.76 -7.89 1.25
C ARG A 121 -14.75 -6.77 2.29
N SER A 122 -13.60 -6.20 2.52
CA SER A 122 -13.38 -5.03 3.35
C SER A 122 -12.11 -4.31 2.94
N LEU A 123 -11.95 -3.06 3.34
CA LEU A 123 -10.80 -2.22 3.06
C LEU A 123 -10.18 -1.68 4.34
N VAL A 124 -8.84 -1.73 4.42
CA VAL A 124 -8.08 -1.01 5.44
C VAL A 124 -7.06 -0.11 4.75
N ALA A 125 -7.16 1.19 4.99
CA ALA A 125 -6.27 2.19 4.42
C ALA A 125 -5.34 2.74 5.51
N LEU A 126 -4.07 2.30 5.49
CA LEU A 126 -3.02 2.75 6.41
C LEU A 126 -2.26 3.93 5.78
N CYS A 127 -2.27 5.08 6.43
CA CYS A 127 -1.50 6.27 6.05
C CYS A 127 -1.59 6.62 4.55
N GLY A 128 -2.81 6.53 3.96
CA GLY A 128 -3.05 6.84 2.55
C GLY A 128 -4.50 7.20 2.26
N GLY A 129 -4.70 8.36 1.66
CA GLY A 129 -6.03 8.93 1.36
C GLY A 129 -6.10 10.43 1.66
N GLY A 130 -5.40 10.89 2.69
CA GLY A 130 -5.24 12.31 3.00
C GLY A 130 -4.35 13.05 2.00
N THR A 131 -4.32 14.38 2.12
CA THR A 131 -3.49 15.24 1.28
C THR A 131 -2.07 15.34 1.86
N ILE A 132 -1.08 14.92 1.07
CA ILE A 132 0.34 15.04 1.47
C ILE A 132 0.70 16.51 1.63
N GLN A 133 1.26 16.84 2.80
CA GLN A 133 1.75 18.18 3.11
C GLN A 133 3.05 18.48 2.35
N ARG A 134 3.16 19.71 1.80
CA ARG A 134 4.42 20.15 1.18
C ARG A 134 5.41 20.57 2.27
N ASN A 135 6.33 19.67 2.59
CA ASN A 135 7.41 19.88 3.55
C ASN A 135 8.68 19.15 3.09
N GLU A 136 9.76 19.26 3.86
CA GLU A 136 11.04 18.59 3.56
C GLU A 136 10.92 17.06 3.50
N HIS A 137 10.02 16.47 4.27
CA HIS A 137 9.79 15.04 4.27
C HIS A 137 9.13 14.56 2.96
N ALA A 138 8.13 15.29 2.49
CA ALA A 138 7.54 15.03 1.17
C ALA A 138 8.58 15.23 0.05
N ALA A 139 9.42 16.29 0.14
CA ALA A 139 10.48 16.53 -0.83
C ALA A 139 11.44 15.33 -0.91
N ALA A 140 11.83 14.73 0.22
CA ALA A 140 12.73 13.56 0.25
C ALA A 140 12.19 12.37 -0.57
N LEU A 141 10.87 12.18 -0.64
CA LEU A 141 10.25 11.13 -1.45
C LEU A 141 10.34 11.41 -2.96
N TYR A 142 10.31 12.68 -3.35
CA TYR A 142 10.31 13.08 -4.77
C TYR A 142 11.71 13.34 -5.32
N ASP A 143 12.68 13.74 -4.48
CA ASP A 143 14.03 14.16 -4.89
C ASP A 143 15.07 13.05 -4.67
N TYR A 144 14.62 11.80 -4.70
CA TYR A 144 15.52 10.65 -4.53
C TYR A 144 16.53 10.52 -5.68
N ASP A 145 17.80 10.54 -5.32
CA ASP A 145 18.96 10.57 -6.20
C ASP A 145 19.67 9.20 -6.38
N ALA A 146 19.01 8.11 -5.96
CA ALA A 146 19.56 6.75 -5.98
C ALA A 146 20.88 6.61 -5.17
N THR A 147 21.02 7.33 -4.08
CA THR A 147 22.14 7.20 -3.13
C THR A 147 21.68 6.63 -1.79
N LEU A 148 22.62 6.09 -0.99
CA LEU A 148 22.33 5.65 0.39
C LEU A 148 21.84 6.82 1.26
N ASP A 149 22.45 8.00 1.11
CA ASP A 149 22.03 9.19 1.85
C ASP A 149 20.62 9.65 1.43
N GLY A 150 20.31 9.57 0.13
CA GLY A 150 18.96 9.78 -0.39
C GLY A 150 17.95 8.81 0.22
N MET A 151 18.31 7.52 0.31
CA MET A 151 17.46 6.51 0.93
C MET A 151 17.29 6.78 2.43
N ARG A 152 18.32 7.20 3.13
CA ARG A 152 18.23 7.57 4.56
C ARG A 152 17.28 8.75 4.77
N ARG A 153 17.27 9.73 3.86
CA ARG A 153 16.29 10.84 3.88
C ARG A 153 14.86 10.34 3.71
N ILE A 154 14.63 9.37 2.80
CA ILE A 154 13.32 8.72 2.63
C ILE A 154 12.91 8.02 3.92
N VAL A 155 13.79 7.20 4.51
CA VAL A 155 13.51 6.51 5.77
C VAL A 155 13.20 7.51 6.89
N THR A 156 13.96 8.60 7.00
CA THR A 156 13.69 9.68 7.97
C THR A 156 12.31 10.32 7.79
N ALA A 157 11.87 10.46 6.55
CA ALA A 157 10.55 11.02 6.24
C ALA A 157 9.39 10.09 6.60
N LEU A 158 9.58 8.77 6.42
CA LEU A 158 8.53 7.78 6.61
C LEU A 158 8.33 7.38 8.08
N PHE A 159 9.39 7.36 8.88
CA PHE A 159 9.39 6.79 10.23
C PHE A 159 9.40 7.86 11.32
N ALA A 160 8.63 7.64 12.36
CA ALA A 160 8.66 8.44 13.59
C ALA A 160 9.85 8.06 14.47
N ASP A 161 10.14 6.76 14.55
CA ASP A 161 11.24 6.22 15.34
C ASP A 161 12.60 6.47 14.65
N PRO A 162 13.49 7.26 15.28
CA PRO A 162 14.81 7.59 14.72
C PRO A 162 15.76 6.39 14.62
N SER A 163 15.45 5.26 15.22
CA SER A 163 16.26 4.05 15.10
C SER A 163 16.28 3.50 13.65
N TYR A 164 15.21 3.66 12.88
CA TYR A 164 15.14 3.21 11.49
C TYR A 164 16.12 3.93 10.56
N PRO A 165 16.19 5.27 10.50
CA PRO A 165 17.23 5.93 9.72
C PRO A 165 18.64 5.77 10.28
N ALA A 166 18.80 5.40 11.54
CA ALA A 166 20.10 5.09 12.17
C ALA A 166 20.57 3.64 11.90
N ASP A 167 19.67 2.74 11.50
CA ASP A 167 19.99 1.36 11.13
C ASP A 167 20.52 1.29 9.68
N ASP A 168 21.86 1.18 9.56
CA ASP A 168 22.54 1.10 8.27
C ASP A 168 22.12 -0.13 7.45
N GLU A 169 21.78 -1.25 8.11
CA GLU A 169 21.34 -2.46 7.43
C GLU A 169 19.95 -2.27 6.83
N TYR A 170 19.02 -1.69 7.60
CA TYR A 170 17.69 -1.39 7.12
C TYR A 170 17.70 -0.40 5.94
N VAL A 171 18.48 0.68 6.06
CA VAL A 171 18.64 1.67 4.98
C VAL A 171 19.23 1.01 3.74
N ARG A 172 20.25 0.13 3.90
CA ARG A 172 20.87 -0.59 2.78
C ARG A 172 19.90 -1.53 2.09
N ARG A 173 19.11 -2.32 2.82
CA ARG A 173 18.08 -3.20 2.24
C ARG A 173 17.10 -2.42 1.36
N ARG A 174 16.64 -1.26 1.81
CA ARG A 174 15.75 -0.39 1.03
C ARG A 174 16.46 0.21 -0.18
N TYR A 175 17.71 0.65 0.00
CA TYR A 175 18.54 1.16 -1.09
C TYR A 175 18.75 0.11 -2.18
N GLU A 176 19.17 -1.10 -1.84
CA GLU A 176 19.36 -2.20 -2.79
C GLU A 176 18.08 -2.54 -3.56
N SER A 177 16.93 -2.54 -2.88
CA SER A 177 15.64 -2.69 -3.53
C SER A 177 15.35 -1.56 -4.53
N SER A 178 15.75 -0.32 -4.22
CA SER A 178 15.49 0.86 -5.05
C SER A 178 16.35 0.93 -6.32
N ILE A 179 17.54 0.34 -6.29
CA ILE A 179 18.48 0.31 -7.42
C ILE A 179 18.51 -1.04 -8.16
N ALA A 180 17.65 -1.98 -7.77
CA ALA A 180 17.49 -3.23 -8.52
C ALA A 180 17.14 -2.90 -10.00
N PRO A 181 17.57 -3.74 -10.96
CA PRO A 181 17.41 -3.43 -12.39
C PRO A 181 15.98 -2.97 -12.75
N GLY A 182 15.86 -1.75 -13.29
CA GLY A 182 14.61 -1.12 -13.69
C GLY A 182 13.75 -0.56 -12.54
N ALA A 183 14.13 -0.74 -11.28
CA ALA A 183 13.32 -0.29 -10.13
C ALA A 183 13.27 1.23 -10.02
N TRP A 184 14.44 1.89 -10.09
CA TRP A 184 14.50 3.35 -10.06
C TRP A 184 13.81 3.95 -11.27
N GLU A 185 14.09 3.42 -12.47
CA GLU A 185 13.57 3.91 -13.74
C GLU A 185 12.05 3.83 -13.81
N SER A 186 11.45 2.73 -13.34
CA SER A 186 10.00 2.56 -13.38
C SER A 186 9.24 3.52 -12.45
N LEU A 187 9.85 3.94 -11.34
CA LEU A 187 9.26 4.96 -10.47
C LEU A 187 9.58 6.37 -10.97
N ALA A 188 10.82 6.61 -11.39
CA ALA A 188 11.23 7.90 -11.92
C ALA A 188 10.48 8.26 -13.22
N ALA A 189 10.15 7.27 -14.05
CA ALA A 189 9.41 7.46 -15.30
C ALA A 189 8.06 8.15 -15.10
N ALA A 190 7.39 7.97 -13.95
CA ALA A 190 6.16 8.68 -13.64
C ALA A 190 6.33 10.22 -13.57
N ARG A 191 7.55 10.71 -13.47
CA ARG A 191 7.90 12.15 -13.49
C ARG A 191 8.01 12.71 -14.91
N PHE A 192 8.21 11.84 -15.91
CA PHE A 192 8.28 12.26 -17.32
C PHE A 192 6.87 12.43 -17.87
N ARG A 193 6.66 13.58 -18.53
CA ARG A 193 5.40 13.85 -19.22
C ARG A 193 5.57 13.54 -20.71
N ARG A 194 4.61 12.87 -21.28
CA ARG A 194 4.54 12.73 -22.73
C ARG A 194 4.28 14.11 -23.35
N PRO A 195 5.13 14.59 -24.28
CA PRO A 195 4.87 15.85 -24.96
C PRO A 195 3.50 15.84 -25.64
N GLY A 196 2.75 16.93 -25.50
CA GLY A 196 1.43 17.12 -26.10
C GLY A 196 0.27 16.50 -25.33
N LEU A 197 0.50 15.85 -24.16
CA LEU A 197 -0.57 15.50 -23.24
C LEU A 197 -0.74 16.61 -22.19
N GLU A 198 -1.99 17.04 -22.05
CA GLU A 198 -2.36 17.86 -20.90
C GLU A 198 -2.10 17.07 -19.61
N PRO A 199 -1.58 17.74 -18.55
CA PRO A 199 -1.47 17.07 -17.26
C PRO A 199 -2.86 16.60 -16.82
N PRO A 200 -2.96 15.40 -16.21
CA PRO A 200 -4.22 15.00 -15.61
C PRO A 200 -4.66 16.11 -14.64
N PRO A 201 -5.97 16.38 -14.55
CA PRO A 201 -6.45 17.34 -13.58
C PRO A 201 -5.90 16.97 -12.20
N PRO A 202 -5.59 17.95 -11.35
CA PRO A 202 -5.19 17.64 -9.98
C PRO A 202 -6.22 16.70 -9.39
N PRO A 203 -5.81 15.72 -8.57
CA PRO A 203 -6.76 14.84 -7.88
C PRO A 203 -7.85 15.72 -7.28
N SER A 204 -9.11 15.41 -7.58
CA SER A 204 -10.22 16.13 -6.97
C SER A 204 -9.98 16.15 -5.46
N ALA A 205 -10.06 17.31 -4.83
CA ALA A 205 -9.92 17.45 -3.39
C ALA A 205 -10.98 16.62 -2.64
N THR A 206 -12.06 16.24 -3.33
CA THR A 206 -13.14 15.41 -2.79
C THR A 206 -13.32 14.18 -3.67
N ARG A 207 -13.02 13.01 -3.14
CA ARG A 207 -13.40 11.73 -3.73
C ARG A 207 -14.87 11.46 -3.38
N PRO A 208 -15.62 10.76 -4.24
CA PRO A 208 -16.99 10.34 -3.92
C PRO A 208 -16.96 9.16 -2.93
N TYR A 209 -16.58 9.46 -1.69
CA TYR A 209 -16.45 8.44 -0.63
C TYR A 209 -17.79 7.78 -0.25
N ASP A 210 -18.90 8.40 -0.58
CA ASP A 210 -20.25 7.87 -0.48
C ASP A 210 -20.51 6.63 -1.38
N ARG A 211 -19.63 6.37 -2.35
CA ARG A 211 -19.67 5.16 -3.20
C ARG A 211 -19.06 3.92 -2.55
N VAL A 212 -18.30 4.08 -1.47
CA VAL A 212 -17.66 2.94 -0.81
C VAL A 212 -18.74 2.13 -0.08
N ASP A 213 -18.96 0.90 -0.53
CA ASP A 213 -20.05 0.00 -0.08
C ASP A 213 -19.57 -1.19 0.75
N VAL A 214 -18.31 -1.25 1.07
CA VAL A 214 -17.71 -2.31 1.90
C VAL A 214 -17.23 -1.78 3.25
N PRO A 215 -17.25 -2.61 4.32
CA PRO A 215 -16.67 -2.24 5.61
C PRO A 215 -15.27 -1.66 5.44
N THR A 216 -15.03 -0.48 6.00
CA THR A 216 -13.80 0.27 5.78
C THR A 216 -13.21 0.79 7.09
N LEU A 217 -11.90 0.61 7.26
CA LEU A 217 -11.12 1.17 8.35
C LEU A 217 -10.02 2.09 7.79
N ILE A 218 -9.98 3.32 8.29
CA ILE A 218 -8.96 4.31 7.93
C ILE A 218 -8.02 4.49 9.12
N VAL A 219 -6.71 4.32 8.90
CA VAL A 219 -5.72 4.32 9.98
C VAL A 219 -4.63 5.36 9.72
N GLU A 220 -4.38 6.21 10.70
CA GLU A 220 -3.27 7.15 10.69
C GLU A 220 -2.20 6.78 11.71
N GLY A 221 -0.93 7.11 11.40
CA GLY A 221 0.13 7.12 12.39
C GLY A 221 0.12 8.45 13.15
N GLU A 222 0.18 8.39 14.49
CA GLU A 222 0.13 9.59 15.36
C GLU A 222 1.18 10.64 14.98
N ARG A 223 2.33 10.20 14.49
CA ARG A 223 3.51 11.03 14.17
C ARG A 223 3.85 11.02 12.69
N ASP A 224 2.84 10.82 11.84
CA ASP A 224 3.04 10.87 10.38
C ASP A 224 3.52 12.27 9.96
N LYS A 225 4.67 12.33 9.29
CA LYS A 225 5.28 13.58 8.83
C LYS A 225 4.78 14.03 7.45
N LEU A 226 4.00 13.18 6.78
CA LEU A 226 3.51 13.41 5.41
C LEU A 226 2.05 13.84 5.38
N LEU A 227 1.23 13.32 6.29
CA LEU A 227 -0.19 13.60 6.37
C LEU A 227 -0.53 14.43 7.63
N PRO A 228 -1.50 15.35 7.56
CA PRO A 228 -1.90 16.14 8.72
C PRO A 228 -2.64 15.24 9.72
N PRO A 229 -2.56 15.52 11.04
CA PRO A 229 -3.33 14.76 12.02
C PRO A 229 -4.84 14.93 11.81
N GLY A 230 -5.61 13.86 12.07
CA GLY A 230 -7.07 13.83 11.95
C GLY A 230 -7.63 13.52 10.55
N TRP A 231 -6.78 13.39 9.54
CA TRP A 231 -7.21 13.07 8.17
C TRP A 231 -7.98 11.73 8.08
N ALA A 232 -7.63 10.76 8.92
CA ALA A 232 -8.30 9.45 8.93
C ALA A 232 -9.74 9.57 9.39
N ALA A 233 -10.01 10.32 10.44
CA ALA A 233 -11.36 10.58 10.94
C ALA A 233 -12.19 11.40 9.93
N GLU A 234 -11.56 12.36 9.25
CA GLU A 234 -12.22 13.17 8.21
C GLU A 234 -12.69 12.29 7.04
N ILE A 235 -11.85 11.38 6.55
CA ILE A 235 -12.24 10.46 5.47
C ILE A 235 -13.26 9.43 5.95
N ALA A 236 -13.05 8.82 7.12
CA ALA A 236 -14.00 7.84 7.67
C ALA A 236 -15.40 8.45 7.85
N GLY A 237 -15.49 9.71 8.25
CA GLY A 237 -16.76 10.42 8.37
C GLY A 237 -17.54 10.62 7.05
N GLN A 238 -16.90 10.41 5.90
CA GLN A 238 -17.51 10.50 4.57
C GLN A 238 -17.93 9.14 4.01
N ILE A 239 -17.57 8.04 4.66
CA ILE A 239 -17.87 6.66 4.23
C ILE A 239 -18.89 6.06 5.20
N ALA A 240 -20.02 5.60 4.69
CA ALA A 240 -21.06 5.01 5.52
C ALA A 240 -20.56 3.77 6.29
N GLY A 241 -20.63 3.81 7.61
CA GLY A 241 -20.21 2.69 8.48
C GLY A 241 -18.69 2.49 8.59
N ALA A 242 -17.89 3.39 8.05
CA ALA A 242 -16.44 3.31 8.24
C ALA A 242 -16.03 3.75 9.65
N THR A 243 -14.90 3.21 10.10
CA THR A 243 -14.24 3.59 11.35
C THR A 243 -12.85 4.14 11.09
N SER A 244 -12.31 4.85 12.06
CA SER A 244 -10.92 5.33 12.02
C SER A 244 -10.17 4.97 13.29
N ALA A 245 -8.85 4.80 13.16
CA ALA A 245 -7.96 4.56 14.28
C ALA A 245 -6.65 5.36 14.13
N VAL A 246 -6.01 5.63 15.25
CA VAL A 246 -4.69 6.26 15.34
C VAL A 246 -3.74 5.26 15.97
N VAL A 247 -2.63 4.96 15.30
CA VAL A 247 -1.57 4.12 15.86
C VAL A 247 -0.56 5.00 16.57
N ALA A 248 -0.50 4.87 17.89
CA ALA A 248 0.40 5.65 18.74
C ALA A 248 1.88 5.41 18.40
N ALA A 249 2.70 6.45 18.52
CA ALA A 249 4.15 6.43 18.30
C ALA A 249 4.57 5.93 16.90
N ALA A 250 3.70 5.95 15.90
CA ALA A 250 3.99 5.53 14.53
C ALA A 250 3.99 6.70 13.57
N GLY A 251 4.88 6.63 12.56
CA GLY A 251 4.90 7.52 11.40
C GLY A 251 4.03 7.01 10.25
N HIS A 252 4.53 7.18 9.02
CA HIS A 252 3.80 6.83 7.78
C HIS A 252 3.68 5.32 7.51
N CYS A 253 4.47 4.50 8.21
CA CYS A 253 4.49 3.05 8.05
C CYS A 253 4.16 2.34 9.37
N PRO A 254 2.97 2.51 9.95
CA PRO A 254 2.61 1.98 11.27
C PRO A 254 2.75 0.46 11.36
N GLN A 255 2.51 -0.27 10.28
CA GLN A 255 2.67 -1.73 10.20
C GLN A 255 4.13 -2.19 10.35
N ILE A 256 5.09 -1.29 10.14
CA ILE A 256 6.51 -1.56 10.34
C ILE A 256 6.95 -1.13 11.75
N GLU A 257 6.53 0.04 12.21
CA GLU A 257 6.95 0.62 13.48
C GLU A 257 6.23 0.00 14.69
N GLN A 258 4.94 -0.29 14.54
CA GLN A 258 4.07 -0.81 15.59
C GLN A 258 3.32 -2.07 15.11
N PRO A 259 4.03 -3.14 14.68
CA PRO A 259 3.42 -4.29 14.02
C PRO A 259 2.40 -5.01 14.89
N ALA A 260 2.61 -5.10 16.21
CA ALA A 260 1.67 -5.74 17.13
C ALA A 260 0.34 -4.97 17.19
N ALA A 261 0.40 -3.65 17.39
CA ALA A 261 -0.80 -2.81 17.44
C ALA A 261 -1.59 -2.82 16.11
N VAL A 262 -0.87 -2.77 14.97
CA VAL A 262 -1.52 -2.85 13.66
C VAL A 262 -2.15 -4.23 13.45
N THR A 263 -1.46 -5.31 13.82
CA THR A 263 -2.01 -6.67 13.65
C THR A 263 -3.25 -6.88 14.51
N GLU A 264 -3.24 -6.46 15.76
CA GLU A 264 -4.41 -6.51 16.66
C GLU A 264 -5.58 -5.75 16.04
N LEU A 265 -5.36 -4.51 15.60
CA LEU A 265 -6.38 -3.69 14.95
C LEU A 265 -6.97 -4.35 13.69
N LEU A 266 -6.13 -4.99 12.87
CA LEU A 266 -6.58 -5.71 11.68
C LEU A 266 -7.42 -6.94 12.03
N LEU A 267 -6.98 -7.74 13.01
CA LEU A 267 -7.68 -8.95 13.45
C LEU A 267 -9.05 -8.62 14.05
N ASP A 268 -9.14 -7.58 14.87
CA ASP A 268 -10.40 -7.10 15.44
C ASP A 268 -11.35 -6.63 14.33
N PHE A 269 -10.86 -5.80 13.43
CA PHE A 269 -11.66 -5.30 12.31
C PHE A 269 -12.16 -6.44 11.41
N PHE A 270 -11.33 -7.41 11.04
CA PHE A 270 -11.76 -8.52 10.18
C PHE A 270 -12.81 -9.41 10.84
N THR A 271 -12.76 -9.56 12.18
CA THR A 271 -13.73 -10.36 12.93
C THR A 271 -15.13 -9.74 12.87
N ASP A 272 -15.22 -8.42 12.82
CA ASP A 272 -16.48 -7.68 12.77
C ASP A 272 -17.07 -7.60 11.34
N VAL A 273 -16.30 -7.97 10.31
CA VAL A 273 -16.77 -7.95 8.92
C VAL A 273 -17.71 -9.14 8.65
N PRO A 274 -18.97 -8.89 8.24
CA PRO A 274 -19.91 -9.96 7.94
C PRO A 274 -19.39 -10.91 6.86
N GLN A 275 -19.58 -12.21 7.07
CA GLN A 275 -19.28 -13.18 6.01
C GLN A 275 -20.28 -13.00 4.85
N ARG A 276 -19.85 -12.33 3.78
CA ARG A 276 -20.62 -12.35 2.51
C ARG A 276 -20.59 -13.78 1.96
N LYS A 277 -21.75 -14.42 1.84
CA LYS A 277 -21.88 -15.64 1.05
C LYS A 277 -21.52 -15.27 -0.38
N VAL A 278 -20.40 -15.79 -0.90
CA VAL A 278 -20.09 -15.69 -2.33
C VAL A 278 -21.18 -16.48 -3.05
N PRO A 279 -21.92 -15.89 -4.00
CA PRO A 279 -22.83 -16.68 -4.84
C PRO A 279 -22.04 -17.75 -5.56
N ALA A 280 -22.58 -18.98 -5.56
CA ALA A 280 -21.98 -20.14 -6.23
C ALA A 280 -21.85 -19.94 -7.74
#